data_ead8e5d3d3333590a054096a6a26e824
#
_entry.id   ead8e5d3d3333590a054096a6a26e824
#
_cell.length_a   1.000
_cell.length_b   1.000
_cell.length_c   1.000
_cell.angle_alpha   90.00
_cell.angle_beta   90.00
_cell.angle_gamma   90.00
#
_symmetry.space_group_name_H-M   'P 1'
#
loop_
_entity.id
_entity.type
_entity.pdbx_description
1 polymer ?
#
loop_
_entity_poly.entity_id
_entity_poly.type
_entity_poly.pdbx_seq_one_letter_code
_entity_poly.pdbx_strand_id
1 'polypeptide(L)'
;NYARGKVLGGCSSINAMIYMRGQARDYDQWAELTGDPDWSWAASLEDFKAHEDHYRLDNSANSLDPKIQERARLHGSGGEWRVEKQRLRWEILEAYAKAATQTGIPETDDFNGGDNTGAGYFDVNQRSGWRWNTSKAFLRPVKKRPNLEIWTHAHVTKLNLSMDADGQKRCTSVEIRVKGKDHTVEAGLEVLLSAGAIGSPHILQLSGIGCPEHLASVGVEVEHDLKGVGRNLQDHLQIRTVYGVEGVKTLNKMASTLMGKAAFAIEYALKRTGPMSMAPSQLGIFTKSDPALKHANLEFHVQPLSLEAFGQPLHDFPAITASVCNLNPTSRGTVLLKSADPF
;
A
#
# COMPACT_ATOMS: atom_id res chain seq x y z
N ASN A 1 12.83 -11.17 4.39
CA ASN A 1 13.14 -10.11 3.42
C ASN A 1 11.93 -9.17 3.29
N TYR A 2 12.09 -7.92 3.72
CA TYR A 2 11.10 -6.86 3.56
C TYR A 2 11.37 -6.10 2.26
N ALA A 3 10.76 -6.52 1.16
CA ALA A 3 10.95 -5.88 -0.13
C ALA A 3 10.43 -4.43 -0.13
N ARG A 4 11.28 -3.48 -0.57
CA ARG A 4 10.94 -2.07 -0.78
C ARG A 4 11.19 -1.69 -2.23
N GLY A 5 10.34 -0.82 -2.79
CA GLY A 5 10.46 -0.37 -4.16
C GLY A 5 11.59 0.64 -4.35
N LYS A 6 12.77 0.20 -4.79
CA LYS A 6 13.89 1.07 -5.16
C LYS A 6 13.75 1.55 -6.62
N VAL A 7 12.69 2.27 -6.91
CA VAL A 7 12.27 2.69 -8.25
C VAL A 7 11.36 3.93 -8.15
N LEU A 8 11.26 4.72 -9.22
CA LEU A 8 10.25 5.80 -9.29
C LEU A 8 8.83 5.22 -9.13
N GLY A 9 8.08 5.79 -8.20
CA GLY A 9 6.81 5.26 -7.74
C GLY A 9 6.92 4.38 -6.50
N GLY A 10 8.13 4.10 -6.00
CA GLY A 10 8.35 3.36 -4.76
C GLY A 10 7.61 2.02 -4.72
N CYS A 11 7.02 1.70 -3.58
CA CYS A 11 6.30 0.44 -3.39
C CYS A 11 5.06 0.29 -4.28
N SER A 12 4.46 1.37 -4.78
CA SER A 12 3.33 1.27 -5.72
C SER A 12 3.72 0.63 -7.07
N SER A 13 5.02 0.61 -7.39
CA SER A 13 5.55 -0.05 -8.59
C SER A 13 5.74 -1.57 -8.44
N ILE A 14 5.75 -2.10 -7.21
CA ILE A 14 6.01 -3.51 -6.91
C ILE A 14 4.95 -4.20 -6.05
N ASN A 15 3.99 -3.46 -5.47
CA ASN A 15 2.93 -3.99 -4.62
C ASN A 15 1.93 -4.87 -5.38
N ALA A 16 0.97 -5.43 -4.67
CA ALA A 16 -0.09 -6.26 -5.24
C ALA A 16 -1.20 -5.48 -5.98
N MET A 17 -1.10 -4.16 -6.12
CA MET A 17 -2.07 -3.26 -6.77
C MET A 17 -3.44 -3.17 -6.09
N ILE A 18 -3.68 -3.82 -4.99
CA ILE A 18 -4.94 -3.70 -4.25
C ILE A 18 -5.13 -2.25 -3.82
N TYR A 19 -6.30 -1.68 -4.12
CA TYR A 19 -6.73 -0.40 -3.60
C TYR A 19 -7.58 -0.62 -2.37
N MET A 20 -7.10 -0.15 -1.23
CA MET A 20 -7.74 -0.35 0.05
C MET A 20 -7.50 0.85 0.95
N ARG A 21 -8.57 1.39 1.53
CA ARG A 21 -8.53 2.37 2.61
C ARG A 21 -8.65 1.66 3.95
N GLY A 22 -8.21 2.31 5.03
CA GLY A 22 -8.49 1.88 6.40
C GLY A 22 -9.98 1.98 6.74
N GLN A 23 -10.35 1.45 7.90
CA GLN A 23 -11.67 1.70 8.49
C GLN A 23 -11.76 3.14 8.98
N ALA A 24 -12.96 3.73 9.02
CA ALA A 24 -13.17 5.10 9.51
C ALA A 24 -12.52 5.32 10.88
N ARG A 25 -12.68 4.37 11.78
CA ARG A 25 -12.08 4.41 13.13
C ARG A 25 -10.55 4.49 13.16
N ASP A 26 -9.86 3.99 12.12
CA ASP A 26 -8.40 4.01 12.09
C ASP A 26 -7.90 5.46 11.94
N TYR A 27 -8.60 6.25 11.13
CA TYR A 27 -8.34 7.69 10.95
C TYR A 27 -8.80 8.50 12.16
N ASP A 28 -10.00 8.21 12.70
CA ASP A 28 -10.51 8.88 13.90
C ASP A 28 -9.57 8.64 15.10
N GLN A 29 -8.98 7.45 15.22
CA GLN A 29 -7.95 7.15 16.21
C GLN A 29 -6.68 7.97 15.98
N TRP A 30 -6.29 8.23 14.73
CA TRP A 30 -5.16 9.11 14.44
C TRP A 30 -5.45 10.55 14.86
N ALA A 31 -6.65 11.04 14.58
CA ALA A 31 -7.07 12.37 15.06
C ALA A 31 -7.02 12.49 16.59
N GLU A 32 -7.49 11.47 17.31
CA GLU A 32 -7.41 11.41 18.77
C GLU A 32 -5.97 11.40 19.29
N LEU A 33 -5.10 10.55 18.71
CA LEU A 33 -3.71 10.38 19.13
C LEU A 33 -2.84 11.61 18.86
N THR A 34 -3.10 12.32 17.75
CA THR A 34 -2.36 13.52 17.36
C THR A 34 -2.94 14.80 17.94
N GLY A 35 -4.21 14.77 18.34
CA GLY A 35 -4.97 15.98 18.69
C GLY A 35 -5.32 16.85 17.48
N ASP A 36 -5.18 16.31 16.28
CA ASP A 36 -5.37 17.02 15.01
C ASP A 36 -6.56 16.43 14.25
N PRO A 37 -7.69 17.17 14.13
CA PRO A 37 -8.90 16.69 13.48
C PRO A 37 -8.75 16.45 11.97
N ASP A 38 -7.73 17.00 11.32
CA ASP A 38 -7.46 16.79 9.90
C ASP A 38 -7.09 15.33 9.57
N TRP A 39 -6.73 14.54 10.57
CA TRP A 39 -6.52 13.10 10.45
C TRP A 39 -7.81 12.27 10.57
N SER A 40 -8.96 12.89 10.91
CA SER A 40 -10.24 12.16 11.03
C SER A 40 -10.68 11.54 9.70
N TRP A 41 -11.56 10.54 9.79
CA TRP A 41 -12.15 9.93 8.58
C TRP A 41 -12.83 10.97 7.68
N ALA A 42 -13.57 11.90 8.28
CA ALA A 42 -14.30 12.91 7.52
C ALA A 42 -13.36 13.80 6.69
N ALA A 43 -12.23 14.22 7.25
CA ALA A 43 -11.22 15.02 6.55
C ALA A 43 -10.45 14.16 5.53
N SER A 44 -9.94 13.02 5.94
CA SER A 44 -9.18 12.10 5.09
C SER A 44 -9.99 11.60 3.89
N LEU A 45 -11.31 11.44 4.02
CA LEU A 45 -12.19 11.05 2.91
C LEU A 45 -12.19 12.07 1.79
N GLU A 46 -12.19 13.36 2.09
CA GLU A 46 -12.14 14.41 1.07
C GLU A 46 -10.78 14.40 0.33
N ASP A 47 -9.68 14.14 1.03
CA ASP A 47 -8.36 13.96 0.41
C ASP A 47 -8.32 12.74 -0.51
N PHE A 48 -8.90 11.60 -0.10
CA PHE A 48 -9.01 10.44 -0.97
C PHE A 48 -9.80 10.76 -2.24
N LYS A 49 -10.93 11.42 -2.11
CA LYS A 49 -11.79 11.80 -3.24
C LYS A 49 -11.10 12.80 -4.17
N ALA A 50 -10.31 13.73 -3.63
CA ALA A 50 -9.67 14.78 -4.41
C ALA A 50 -8.68 14.23 -5.45
N HIS A 51 -7.97 13.14 -5.17
CA HIS A 51 -7.01 12.55 -6.10
C HIS A 51 -7.48 11.28 -6.79
N GLU A 52 -8.65 10.75 -6.45
CA GLU A 52 -9.18 9.49 -6.96
C GLU A 52 -9.87 9.66 -8.32
N ASP A 53 -9.72 8.66 -9.18
CA ASP A 53 -10.47 8.48 -10.42
C ASP A 53 -11.07 7.07 -10.42
N HIS A 54 -12.27 6.93 -9.78
CA HIS A 54 -12.85 5.64 -9.48
C HIS A 54 -13.83 5.18 -10.57
N TYR A 55 -13.67 3.95 -11.08
CA TYR A 55 -14.48 3.38 -12.15
C TYR A 55 -15.99 3.35 -11.86
N ARG A 56 -16.39 3.31 -10.57
CA ARG A 56 -17.81 3.32 -10.17
C ARG A 56 -18.51 4.62 -10.53
N LEU A 57 -17.74 5.67 -10.78
CA LEU A 57 -18.22 6.97 -11.20
C LEU A 57 -17.99 7.24 -12.70
N ASP A 58 -17.47 6.27 -13.46
CA ASP A 58 -17.36 6.40 -14.91
C ASP A 58 -18.73 6.67 -15.51
N ASN A 59 -18.85 7.73 -16.33
CA ASN A 59 -20.08 8.18 -16.96
C ASN A 59 -21.20 8.63 -15.96
N SER A 60 -20.85 8.99 -14.72
CA SER A 60 -21.80 9.40 -13.69
C SER A 60 -22.11 10.89 -13.68
N ALA A 61 -21.49 11.68 -14.54
CA ALA A 61 -21.70 13.13 -14.60
C ALA A 61 -23.21 13.43 -14.77
N ASN A 62 -23.78 14.14 -13.78
CA ASN A 62 -25.19 14.50 -13.71
C ASN A 62 -26.18 13.32 -13.53
N SER A 63 -25.75 12.14 -13.09
CA SER A 63 -26.66 11.04 -12.80
C SER A 63 -27.49 11.33 -11.56
N LEU A 64 -28.81 11.13 -11.70
CA LEU A 64 -29.77 11.20 -10.60
C LEU A 64 -30.01 9.83 -9.93
N ASP A 65 -29.32 8.78 -10.37
CA ASP A 65 -29.42 7.45 -9.76
C ASP A 65 -28.95 7.53 -8.30
N PRO A 66 -29.80 7.20 -7.32
CA PRO A 66 -29.43 7.24 -5.89
C PRO A 66 -28.18 6.43 -5.54
N LYS A 67 -27.96 5.30 -6.22
CA LYS A 67 -26.75 4.46 -6.00
C LYS A 67 -25.48 5.15 -6.48
N ILE A 68 -25.55 5.89 -7.58
CA ILE A 68 -24.41 6.68 -8.08
C ILE A 68 -24.16 7.86 -7.15
N GLN A 69 -25.20 8.52 -6.65
CA GLN A 69 -25.05 9.61 -5.69
C GLN A 69 -24.46 9.13 -4.36
N GLU A 70 -24.86 7.95 -3.86
CA GLU A 70 -24.27 7.35 -2.68
C GLU A 70 -22.77 7.03 -2.89
N ARG A 71 -22.43 6.44 -4.03
CA ARG A 71 -21.02 6.18 -4.40
C ARG A 71 -20.19 7.46 -4.51
N ALA A 72 -20.75 8.54 -5.04
CA ALA A 72 -20.10 9.84 -5.15
C ALA A 72 -19.83 10.52 -3.78
N ARG A 73 -20.50 10.07 -2.72
CA ARG A 73 -20.17 10.50 -1.35
C ARG A 73 -18.86 9.88 -0.85
N LEU A 74 -18.53 8.69 -1.35
CA LEU A 74 -17.38 7.89 -0.89
C LEU A 74 -16.21 7.94 -1.85
N HIS A 75 -16.44 8.18 -3.13
CA HIS A 75 -15.43 8.11 -4.19
C HIS A 75 -15.30 9.40 -4.98
N GLY A 76 -14.10 9.61 -5.54
CA GLY A 76 -13.78 10.70 -6.45
C GLY A 76 -13.74 10.27 -7.91
N SER A 77 -13.79 11.24 -8.81
CA SER A 77 -13.62 11.04 -10.25
C SER A 77 -12.75 12.13 -10.85
N GLY A 78 -11.99 11.77 -11.90
CA GLY A 78 -11.15 12.72 -12.63
C GLY A 78 -9.81 13.05 -11.96
N GLY A 79 -9.50 12.47 -10.81
CA GLY A 79 -8.19 12.59 -10.18
C GLY A 79 -7.12 11.77 -10.88
N GLU A 80 -5.89 11.86 -10.38
CA GLU A 80 -4.73 11.20 -10.96
C GLU A 80 -4.65 9.71 -10.63
N TRP A 81 -5.24 9.30 -9.49
CA TRP A 81 -5.14 7.95 -8.92
C TRP A 81 -6.26 7.05 -9.40
N ARG A 82 -6.05 6.42 -10.57
CA ARG A 82 -7.06 5.54 -11.17
C ARG A 82 -7.26 4.28 -10.35
N VAL A 83 -8.53 3.96 -10.09
CA VAL A 83 -9.01 2.73 -9.46
C VAL A 83 -9.95 2.01 -10.42
N GLU A 84 -9.72 0.72 -10.65
CA GLU A 84 -10.55 -0.12 -11.50
C GLU A 84 -10.94 -1.42 -10.78
N LYS A 85 -12.02 -2.03 -11.27
CA LYS A 85 -12.36 -3.39 -10.86
C LYS A 85 -11.37 -4.39 -11.46
N GLN A 86 -11.21 -5.53 -10.83
CA GLN A 86 -10.42 -6.62 -11.37
C GLN A 86 -10.97 -7.13 -12.70
N ARG A 87 -10.09 -7.42 -13.66
CA ARG A 87 -10.42 -7.80 -15.03
C ARG A 87 -10.56 -9.31 -15.24
N LEU A 88 -10.39 -10.09 -14.19
CA LEU A 88 -10.45 -11.54 -14.21
C LEU A 88 -11.24 -12.02 -12.99
N ARG A 89 -12.10 -13.00 -13.20
CA ARG A 89 -12.84 -13.70 -12.14
C ARG A 89 -12.56 -15.20 -12.23
N TRP A 90 -12.64 -15.86 -11.10
CA TRP A 90 -12.36 -17.28 -10.96
C TRP A 90 -13.54 -17.98 -10.27
N GLU A 91 -14.03 -19.05 -10.86
CA GLU A 91 -15.11 -19.86 -10.31
C GLU A 91 -14.85 -20.27 -8.85
N ILE A 92 -13.62 -20.68 -8.55
CA ILE A 92 -13.23 -21.07 -7.18
C ILE A 92 -13.29 -19.91 -6.20
N LEU A 93 -12.97 -18.68 -6.61
CA LEU A 93 -13.09 -17.51 -5.73
C LEU A 93 -14.55 -17.09 -5.53
N GLU A 94 -15.40 -17.23 -6.55
CA GLU A 94 -16.84 -17.02 -6.40
C GLU A 94 -17.44 -18.05 -5.41
N ALA A 95 -17.03 -19.32 -5.51
CA ALA A 95 -17.44 -20.36 -4.58
C ALA A 95 -16.97 -20.06 -3.14
N TYR A 96 -15.75 -19.55 -2.98
CA TYR A 96 -15.19 -19.17 -1.69
C TYR A 96 -15.93 -17.98 -1.07
N ALA A 97 -16.25 -16.95 -1.88
CA ALA A 97 -17.07 -15.82 -1.43
C ALA A 97 -18.46 -16.27 -0.97
N LYS A 98 -19.10 -17.17 -1.76
CA LYS A 98 -20.40 -17.76 -1.38
C LYS A 98 -20.30 -18.56 -0.09
N ALA A 99 -19.22 -19.33 0.11
CA ALA A 99 -19.00 -20.04 1.37
C ALA A 99 -18.87 -19.10 2.57
N ALA A 100 -18.19 -17.96 2.39
CA ALA A 100 -18.13 -16.92 3.42
C ALA A 100 -19.51 -16.37 3.79
N THR A 101 -20.38 -16.12 2.80
CA THR A 101 -21.76 -15.66 3.09
C THR A 101 -22.61 -16.72 3.79
N GLN A 102 -22.38 -17.99 3.51
CA GLN A 102 -23.04 -19.10 4.23
C GLN A 102 -22.64 -19.19 5.71
N THR A 103 -21.47 -18.66 6.07
CA THR A 103 -21.02 -18.55 7.47
C THR A 103 -21.47 -17.27 8.17
N GLY A 104 -22.30 -16.44 7.50
CA GLY A 104 -22.85 -15.20 8.05
C GLY A 104 -22.01 -13.96 7.79
N ILE A 105 -20.94 -14.05 6.99
CA ILE A 105 -20.16 -12.87 6.56
C ILE A 105 -20.91 -12.20 5.38
N PRO A 106 -21.27 -10.91 5.45
CA PRO A 106 -22.02 -10.27 4.38
C PRO A 106 -21.21 -10.18 3.07
N GLU A 107 -21.89 -10.20 1.95
CA GLU A 107 -21.28 -9.82 0.67
C GLU A 107 -21.07 -8.31 0.62
N THR A 108 -19.95 -7.87 0.06
CA THR A 108 -19.69 -6.47 -0.23
C THR A 108 -19.11 -6.31 -1.62
N ASP A 109 -19.47 -5.23 -2.29
CA ASP A 109 -18.87 -4.83 -3.56
C ASP A 109 -17.87 -3.66 -3.37
N ASP A 110 -17.76 -3.13 -2.14
CA ASP A 110 -16.89 -2.00 -1.81
C ASP A 110 -16.35 -2.09 -0.37
N PHE A 111 -15.05 -2.14 -0.23
CA PHE A 111 -14.33 -2.13 1.06
C PHE A 111 -13.91 -0.72 1.52
N ASN A 112 -14.13 0.32 0.70
CA ASN A 112 -13.52 1.63 0.87
C ASN A 112 -14.46 2.70 1.43
N GLY A 113 -15.62 2.29 1.94
CA GLY A 113 -16.64 3.18 2.50
C GLY A 113 -16.50 3.50 3.98
N GLY A 114 -15.37 3.14 4.63
CA GLY A 114 -15.15 3.36 6.07
C GLY A 114 -15.51 2.16 6.95
N ASP A 115 -16.32 1.22 6.46
CA ASP A 115 -16.49 -0.13 7.00
C ASP A 115 -16.11 -1.13 5.91
N ASN A 116 -15.14 -1.97 6.18
CA ASN A 116 -14.65 -2.99 5.24
C ASN A 116 -15.19 -4.39 5.54
N THR A 117 -16.15 -4.54 6.45
CA THR A 117 -16.73 -5.85 6.80
C THR A 117 -17.41 -6.49 5.59
N GLY A 118 -17.03 -7.72 5.26
CA GLY A 118 -17.67 -8.47 4.18
C GLY A 118 -16.73 -9.30 3.32
N ALA A 119 -17.29 -9.97 2.31
CA ALA A 119 -16.58 -10.77 1.32
C ALA A 119 -16.81 -10.20 -0.09
N GLY A 120 -15.73 -9.93 -0.84
CA GLY A 120 -15.82 -9.35 -2.16
C GLY A 120 -14.48 -9.29 -2.89
N TYR A 121 -14.52 -8.90 -4.15
CA TYR A 121 -13.31 -8.64 -4.94
C TYR A 121 -12.71 -7.29 -4.60
N PHE A 122 -11.41 -7.25 -4.39
CA PHE A 122 -10.67 -6.00 -4.23
C PHE A 122 -10.71 -5.14 -5.49
N ASP A 123 -10.86 -3.84 -5.33
CA ASP A 123 -10.54 -2.88 -6.36
C ASP A 123 -9.02 -2.75 -6.52
N VAL A 124 -8.53 -2.28 -7.67
CA VAL A 124 -7.11 -2.28 -8.00
C VAL A 124 -6.64 -0.96 -8.61
N ASN A 125 -5.41 -0.59 -8.31
CA ASN A 125 -4.73 0.54 -8.95
C ASN A 125 -4.24 0.14 -10.34
N GLN A 126 -5.17 0.17 -11.28
CA GLN A 126 -4.94 -0.09 -12.70
C GLN A 126 -5.64 0.97 -13.57
N ARG A 127 -5.10 1.18 -14.76
CA ARG A 127 -5.77 1.89 -15.85
C ARG A 127 -5.68 1.03 -17.10
N SER A 128 -6.83 0.57 -17.58
CA SER A 128 -6.95 -0.30 -18.77
C SER A 128 -6.04 -1.54 -18.71
N GLY A 129 -6.02 -2.21 -17.53
CA GLY A 129 -5.22 -3.42 -17.29
C GLY A 129 -3.72 -3.19 -17.08
N TRP A 130 -3.25 -1.95 -17.04
CA TRP A 130 -1.90 -1.60 -16.67
C TRP A 130 -1.82 -1.16 -15.20
N ARG A 131 -0.79 -1.61 -14.47
CA ARG A 131 -0.46 -1.04 -13.17
C ARG A 131 -0.41 0.48 -13.25
N TRP A 132 -1.17 1.14 -12.37
CA TRP A 132 -1.21 2.59 -12.25
C TRP A 132 -0.51 3.00 -10.95
N ASN A 133 0.83 3.12 -11.01
CA ASN A 133 1.65 3.50 -9.86
C ASN A 133 1.75 5.02 -9.70
N THR A 134 2.26 5.49 -8.57
CA THR A 134 2.37 6.93 -8.27
C THR A 134 3.25 7.68 -9.25
N SER A 135 4.25 7.02 -9.86
CA SER A 135 5.05 7.63 -10.91
C SER A 135 4.21 7.94 -12.17
N LYS A 136 3.27 7.07 -12.54
CA LYS A 136 2.37 7.31 -13.68
C LYS A 136 1.29 8.32 -13.32
N ALA A 137 0.74 8.22 -12.12
CA ALA A 137 -0.35 9.07 -11.67
C ALA A 137 0.10 10.51 -11.43
N PHE A 138 1.10 10.70 -10.58
CA PHE A 138 1.45 12.04 -10.08
C PHE A 138 2.74 12.63 -10.71
N LEU A 139 3.76 11.77 -10.97
CA LEU A 139 5.04 12.29 -11.44
C LEU A 139 5.07 12.54 -12.96
N ARG A 140 4.57 11.60 -13.76
CA ARG A 140 4.63 11.70 -15.22
C ARG A 140 3.96 12.97 -15.78
N PRO A 141 2.79 13.42 -15.29
CA PRO A 141 2.15 14.65 -15.77
C PRO A 141 2.99 15.90 -15.56
N VAL A 142 3.76 15.95 -14.47
CA VAL A 142 4.48 17.15 -14.01
C VAL A 142 5.98 17.12 -14.25
N LYS A 143 6.56 15.99 -14.67
CA LYS A 143 8.02 15.78 -14.77
C LYS A 143 8.78 16.79 -15.69
N LYS A 144 8.05 17.50 -16.53
CA LYS A 144 8.62 18.51 -17.45
C LYS A 144 8.47 19.93 -16.91
N ARG A 145 7.92 20.13 -15.71
CA ARG A 145 7.83 21.46 -15.10
C ARG A 145 9.23 22.01 -14.85
N PRO A 146 9.51 23.28 -15.16
CA PRO A 146 10.84 23.86 -14.99
C PRO A 146 11.27 24.00 -13.52
N ASN A 147 10.33 23.98 -12.60
CA ASN A 147 10.54 24.05 -11.16
C ASN A 147 10.59 22.68 -10.48
N LEU A 148 10.66 21.58 -11.23
CA LEU A 148 10.78 20.22 -10.71
C LEU A 148 12.04 19.55 -11.22
N GLU A 149 12.94 19.20 -10.32
CA GLU A 149 14.11 18.36 -10.59
C GLU A 149 13.97 17.00 -9.92
N ILE A 150 14.30 15.94 -10.64
CA ILE A 150 14.18 14.56 -10.17
C ILE A 150 15.55 13.89 -10.19
N TRP A 151 16.08 13.59 -9.02
CA TRP A 151 17.34 12.88 -8.89
C TRP A 151 17.10 11.39 -8.69
N THR A 152 17.69 10.57 -9.56
CA THR A 152 17.70 9.12 -9.45
C THR A 152 19.10 8.62 -9.10
N HIS A 153 19.19 7.40 -8.56
CA HIS A 153 20.44 6.86 -8.01
C HIS A 153 21.04 7.79 -6.93
N ALA A 154 20.15 8.48 -6.25
CA ALA A 154 20.45 9.40 -5.16
C ALA A 154 20.08 8.75 -3.83
N HIS A 155 21.04 8.61 -2.93
CA HIS A 155 20.84 8.07 -1.60
C HIS A 155 20.99 9.18 -0.58
N VAL A 156 19.91 9.46 0.15
CA VAL A 156 19.93 10.44 1.24
C VAL A 156 20.68 9.84 2.42
N THR A 157 21.70 10.54 2.89
CA THR A 157 22.57 10.09 3.98
C THR A 157 22.30 10.81 5.29
N LYS A 158 21.91 12.09 5.25
CA LYS A 158 21.70 12.90 6.45
C LYS A 158 20.81 14.11 6.15
N LEU A 159 20.08 14.58 7.16
CA LEU A 159 19.44 15.90 7.23
C LEU A 159 20.30 16.81 8.11
N ASN A 160 20.57 18.03 7.67
CA ASN A 160 21.27 19.00 8.46
C ASN A 160 20.28 19.96 9.12
N LEU A 161 20.43 20.11 10.43
CA LEU A 161 19.59 20.97 11.26
C LEU A 161 20.38 22.22 11.68
N SER A 162 19.73 23.36 11.79
CA SER A 162 20.26 24.56 12.43
C SER A 162 19.18 25.24 13.28
N MET A 163 19.60 26.10 14.19
CA MET A 163 18.70 26.96 14.92
C MET A 163 18.31 28.16 14.03
N ASP A 164 17.06 28.47 13.95
CA ASP A 164 16.60 29.71 13.32
C ASP A 164 16.67 30.91 14.31
N ALA A 165 16.26 32.08 13.82
CA ALA A 165 16.31 33.30 14.61
C ALA A 165 15.43 33.25 15.88
N ASP A 166 14.40 32.41 15.87
CA ASP A 166 13.46 32.23 16.99
C ASP A 166 13.90 31.11 17.93
N GLY A 167 15.09 30.52 17.72
CA GLY A 167 15.61 29.42 18.52
C GLY A 167 14.94 28.07 18.24
N GLN A 168 14.25 27.94 17.11
CA GLN A 168 13.64 26.68 16.69
C GLN A 168 14.60 25.90 15.79
N LYS A 169 14.65 24.57 15.94
CA LYS A 169 15.42 23.71 15.02
C LYS A 169 14.70 23.56 13.69
N ARG A 170 15.42 23.84 12.61
CA ARG A 170 14.92 23.70 11.24
C ARG A 170 15.86 22.83 10.43
N CYS A 171 15.29 22.03 9.52
CA CYS A 171 16.06 21.32 8.51
C CYS A 171 16.46 22.31 7.40
N THR A 172 17.75 22.53 7.23
CA THR A 172 18.28 23.53 6.28
C THR A 172 18.85 22.92 5.03
N SER A 173 19.24 21.64 5.07
CA SER A 173 19.75 20.96 3.87
C SER A 173 19.68 19.44 4.02
N VAL A 174 19.88 18.76 2.89
CA VAL A 174 19.91 17.30 2.79
C VAL A 174 21.23 16.87 2.16
N GLU A 175 21.94 15.95 2.80
CA GLU A 175 23.10 15.29 2.22
C GLU A 175 22.69 14.08 1.39
N ILE A 176 23.24 14.00 0.17
CA ILE A 176 22.85 12.98 -0.81
C ILE A 176 24.11 12.45 -1.48
N ARG A 177 24.20 11.12 -1.63
CA ARG A 177 25.20 10.48 -2.48
C ARG A 177 24.60 10.08 -3.82
N VAL A 178 25.12 10.67 -4.90
CA VAL A 178 24.69 10.38 -6.27
C VAL A 178 25.86 9.79 -7.05
N LYS A 179 25.73 8.56 -7.53
CA LYS A 179 26.78 7.85 -8.29
C LYS A 179 28.16 7.91 -7.60
N GLY A 180 28.17 7.77 -6.27
CA GLY A 180 29.40 7.77 -5.46
C GLY A 180 29.96 9.14 -5.09
N LYS A 181 29.30 10.24 -5.50
CA LYS A 181 29.69 11.62 -5.15
C LYS A 181 28.71 12.21 -4.16
N ASP A 182 29.24 12.89 -3.15
CA ASP A 182 28.43 13.58 -2.15
C ASP A 182 28.01 14.96 -2.64
N HIS A 183 26.78 15.32 -2.34
CA HIS A 183 26.15 16.59 -2.65
C HIS A 183 25.35 17.07 -1.44
N THR A 184 25.27 18.39 -1.26
CA THR A 184 24.35 19.02 -0.31
C THR A 184 23.31 19.80 -1.10
N VAL A 185 22.03 19.61 -0.75
CA VAL A 185 20.91 20.33 -1.34
C VAL A 185 20.28 21.19 -0.26
N GLU A 186 20.31 22.49 -0.45
CA GLU A 186 19.73 23.47 0.47
C GLU A 186 18.20 23.46 0.42
N ALA A 187 17.55 23.60 1.58
CA ALA A 187 16.10 23.70 1.69
C ALA A 187 15.70 25.18 1.83
N GLY A 188 15.08 25.73 0.80
CA GLY A 188 14.59 27.11 0.83
C GLY A 188 13.34 27.31 1.70
N LEU A 189 12.51 26.27 1.83
CA LEU A 189 11.28 26.30 2.64
C LEU A 189 11.29 25.15 3.64
N GLU A 190 11.17 23.92 3.16
CA GLU A 190 11.06 22.71 3.99
C GLU A 190 11.59 21.46 3.30
N VAL A 191 11.76 20.39 4.05
CA VAL A 191 12.11 19.05 3.57
C VAL A 191 10.96 18.08 3.88
N LEU A 192 10.36 17.50 2.83
CA LEU A 192 9.32 16.49 2.96
C LEU A 192 9.96 15.09 2.96
N LEU A 193 9.99 14.45 4.13
CA LEU A 193 10.56 13.12 4.30
C LEU A 193 9.49 12.04 4.08
N SER A 194 9.54 11.38 2.91
CA SER A 194 8.58 10.34 2.49
C SER A 194 9.29 9.03 2.10
N ALA A 195 10.31 8.62 2.87
CA ALA A 195 11.14 7.45 2.57
C ALA A 195 10.53 6.12 3.02
N GLY A 196 9.30 6.12 3.52
CA GLY A 196 8.56 4.92 3.98
C GLY A 196 8.91 4.53 5.40
N ALA A 197 8.21 3.50 5.91
CA ALA A 197 8.26 3.08 7.32
C ALA A 197 9.66 2.60 7.79
N ILE A 198 10.54 2.22 6.87
CA ILE A 198 11.93 1.84 7.16
C ILE A 198 12.89 2.98 6.86
N GLY A 199 12.76 3.65 5.71
CA GLY A 199 13.70 4.67 5.28
C GLY A 199 13.60 5.96 6.08
N SER A 200 12.39 6.43 6.42
CA SER A 200 12.21 7.67 7.17
C SER A 200 12.82 7.62 8.57
N PRO A 201 12.53 6.62 9.43
CA PRO A 201 13.21 6.53 10.73
C PRO A 201 14.71 6.27 10.62
N HIS A 202 15.17 5.59 9.58
CA HIS A 202 16.59 5.41 9.32
C HIS A 202 17.30 6.75 9.06
N ILE A 203 16.77 7.58 8.17
CA ILE A 203 17.33 8.90 7.85
C ILE A 203 17.26 9.84 9.08
N LEU A 204 16.16 9.85 9.83
CA LEU A 204 16.04 10.66 11.04
C LEU A 204 17.11 10.28 12.07
N GLN A 205 17.28 8.99 12.35
CA GLN A 205 18.29 8.52 13.31
C GLN A 205 19.73 8.82 12.84
N LEU A 206 20.06 8.64 11.56
CA LEU A 206 21.35 9.05 10.99
C LEU A 206 21.61 10.56 11.11
N SER A 207 20.54 11.34 11.20
CA SER A 207 20.57 12.79 11.36
C SER A 207 20.57 13.24 12.83
N GLY A 208 20.76 12.31 13.78
CA GLY A 208 20.77 12.62 15.20
C GLY A 208 19.40 12.85 15.84
N ILE A 209 18.31 12.49 15.14
CA ILE A 209 16.94 12.64 15.64
C ILE A 209 16.44 11.28 16.09
N GLY A 210 16.29 11.08 17.41
CA GLY A 210 15.86 9.79 17.94
C GLY A 210 16.10 9.65 19.44
N CYS A 211 16.18 8.40 19.91
CA CYS A 211 16.48 8.08 21.30
C CYS A 211 17.98 8.31 21.60
N PRO A 212 18.34 9.22 22.53
CA PRO A 212 19.73 9.61 22.78
C PRO A 212 20.64 8.42 23.13
N GLU A 213 20.15 7.52 23.97
CA GLU A 213 20.92 6.36 24.43
C GLU A 213 21.26 5.41 23.27
N HIS A 214 20.30 5.21 22.36
CA HIS A 214 20.51 4.39 21.19
C HIS A 214 21.46 5.05 20.18
N LEU A 215 21.27 6.35 19.89
CA LEU A 215 22.09 7.09 18.94
C LEU A 215 23.56 7.11 19.41
N ALA A 216 23.79 7.39 20.70
CA ALA A 216 25.13 7.36 21.27
C ALA A 216 25.78 5.97 21.19
N SER A 217 25.00 4.88 21.38
CA SER A 217 25.52 3.50 21.34
C SER A 217 26.01 3.08 19.94
N VAL A 218 25.53 3.76 18.87
CA VAL A 218 25.94 3.52 17.48
C VAL A 218 26.84 4.63 16.92
N GLY A 219 27.31 5.56 17.77
CA GLY A 219 28.24 6.62 17.42
C GLY A 219 27.63 7.77 16.62
N VAL A 220 26.32 8.00 16.74
CA VAL A 220 25.62 9.13 16.14
C VAL A 220 25.44 10.22 17.19
N GLU A 221 25.87 11.46 16.89
CA GLU A 221 25.65 12.63 17.72
C GLU A 221 24.17 12.97 17.81
N VAL A 222 23.73 13.31 19.04
CA VAL A 222 22.31 13.62 19.31
C VAL A 222 22.03 15.07 18.96
N GLU A 223 21.21 15.28 17.93
CA GLU A 223 20.70 16.59 17.55
C GLU A 223 19.36 16.91 18.22
N HIS A 224 18.48 15.91 18.34
CA HIS A 224 17.15 16.10 18.91
C HIS A 224 16.64 14.83 19.57
N ASP A 225 16.30 14.93 20.86
CA ASP A 225 15.66 13.83 21.60
C ASP A 225 14.22 13.65 21.13
N LEU A 226 13.97 12.60 20.36
CA LEU A 226 12.65 12.21 19.86
C LEU A 226 12.51 10.69 19.98
N LYS A 227 12.23 10.19 21.19
CA LYS A 227 12.26 8.76 21.53
C LYS A 227 11.31 7.88 20.73
N GLY A 228 10.28 8.47 20.09
CA GLY A 228 9.33 7.76 19.22
C GLY A 228 9.89 7.34 17.88
N VAL A 229 10.99 7.96 17.41
CA VAL A 229 11.60 7.61 16.12
C VAL A 229 12.12 6.18 16.13
N GLY A 230 11.69 5.38 15.16
CA GLY A 230 12.03 3.98 15.05
C GLY A 230 11.31 3.07 16.06
N ARG A 231 10.30 3.55 16.76
CA ARG A 231 9.47 2.78 17.70
C ARG A 231 8.08 2.50 17.13
N ASN A 232 7.31 1.70 17.85
CA ASN A 232 5.91 1.36 17.54
C ASN A 232 5.71 0.70 16.16
N LEU A 233 6.72 0.02 15.60
CA LEU A 233 6.52 -0.74 14.38
C LEU A 233 5.41 -1.77 14.55
N GLN A 234 4.44 -1.74 13.65
CA GLN A 234 3.34 -2.69 13.56
C GLN A 234 3.37 -3.33 12.17
N ASP A 235 3.03 -4.60 12.10
CA ASP A 235 2.96 -5.35 10.85
C ASP A 235 1.83 -6.38 10.88
N HIS A 236 1.23 -6.66 9.73
CA HIS A 236 0.21 -7.69 9.59
C HIS A 236 0.86 -9.06 9.39
N LEU A 237 0.96 -9.84 10.47
CA LEU A 237 1.37 -11.24 10.36
C LEU A 237 0.31 -12.02 9.60
N GLN A 238 0.72 -12.68 8.52
CA GLN A 238 -0.14 -13.56 7.72
C GLN A 238 0.21 -15.02 7.94
N ILE A 239 -0.83 -15.84 8.14
CA ILE A 239 -0.76 -17.29 8.02
C ILE A 239 -1.33 -17.67 6.66
N ARG A 240 -0.56 -18.41 5.86
CA ARG A 240 -0.95 -18.84 4.53
C ARG A 240 -1.36 -20.31 4.56
N THR A 241 -2.62 -20.56 4.26
CA THR A 241 -3.13 -21.92 4.12
C THR A 241 -3.33 -22.23 2.63
N VAL A 242 -2.81 -23.38 2.21
CA VAL A 242 -2.91 -23.86 0.83
C VAL A 242 -3.86 -25.04 0.80
N TYR A 243 -4.83 -24.98 -0.11
CA TYR A 243 -5.82 -26.04 -0.31
C TYR A 243 -5.71 -26.58 -1.73
N GLY A 244 -5.46 -27.89 -1.86
CA GLY A 244 -5.63 -28.61 -3.13
C GLY A 244 -7.09 -28.58 -3.55
N VAL A 245 -7.37 -28.37 -4.83
CA VAL A 245 -8.73 -28.32 -5.39
C VAL A 245 -8.84 -29.17 -6.65
N GLU A 246 -10.02 -29.71 -6.90
CA GLU A 246 -10.30 -30.54 -8.07
C GLU A 246 -11.50 -29.97 -8.85
N GLY A 247 -11.57 -30.29 -10.14
CA GLY A 247 -12.71 -29.92 -10.98
C GLY A 247 -12.78 -28.46 -11.40
N VAL A 248 -11.87 -27.59 -10.92
CA VAL A 248 -11.86 -26.15 -11.19
C VAL A 248 -10.54 -25.68 -11.81
N LYS A 249 -10.60 -24.55 -12.49
CA LYS A 249 -9.41 -23.90 -13.05
C LYS A 249 -8.67 -23.13 -11.98
N THR A 250 -7.34 -23.32 -11.90
CA THR A 250 -6.45 -22.52 -11.07
C THR A 250 -5.28 -22.01 -11.93
N LEU A 251 -4.61 -20.95 -11.47
CA LEU A 251 -3.44 -20.44 -12.18
C LEU A 251 -2.32 -21.47 -12.26
N ASN A 252 -2.14 -22.31 -11.21
CA ASN A 252 -1.18 -23.39 -11.18
C ASN A 252 -1.32 -24.30 -12.43
N LYS A 253 -2.53 -24.80 -12.66
CA LYS A 253 -2.82 -25.68 -13.81
C LYS A 253 -2.66 -24.96 -15.15
N MET A 254 -3.15 -23.73 -15.26
CA MET A 254 -3.11 -22.97 -16.51
C MET A 254 -1.68 -22.55 -16.87
N ALA A 255 -0.83 -22.23 -15.90
CA ALA A 255 0.56 -21.81 -16.10
C ALA A 255 1.56 -22.98 -16.20
N SER A 256 1.13 -24.23 -16.05
CA SER A 256 2.01 -25.41 -16.09
C SER A 256 2.60 -25.71 -17.47
N THR A 257 1.96 -25.23 -18.54
CA THR A 257 2.38 -25.49 -19.92
C THR A 257 2.88 -24.23 -20.63
N LEU A 258 3.80 -24.41 -21.59
CA LEU A 258 4.27 -23.30 -22.44
C LEU A 258 3.12 -22.68 -23.25
N MET A 259 2.18 -23.51 -23.72
CA MET A 259 1.01 -23.07 -24.46
C MET A 259 0.10 -22.19 -23.59
N GLY A 260 -0.11 -22.57 -22.33
CA GLY A 260 -0.86 -21.76 -21.35
C GLY A 260 -0.21 -20.39 -21.10
N LYS A 261 1.10 -20.37 -20.91
CA LYS A 261 1.86 -19.12 -20.75
C LYS A 261 1.79 -18.24 -21.99
N ALA A 262 1.91 -18.82 -23.19
CA ALA A 262 1.76 -18.08 -24.44
C ALA A 262 0.34 -17.53 -24.62
N ALA A 263 -0.70 -18.30 -24.27
CA ALA A 263 -2.09 -17.83 -24.29
C ALA A 263 -2.30 -16.62 -23.37
N PHE A 264 -1.71 -16.60 -22.16
CA PHE A 264 -1.78 -15.43 -21.25
C PHE A 264 -1.13 -14.20 -21.87
N ALA A 265 0.05 -14.36 -22.49
CA ALA A 265 0.74 -13.25 -23.13
C ALA A 265 -0.07 -12.67 -24.30
N ILE A 266 -0.66 -13.52 -25.14
CA ILE A 266 -1.50 -13.12 -26.28
C ILE A 266 -2.78 -12.44 -25.77
N GLU A 267 -3.48 -13.02 -24.80
CA GLU A 267 -4.68 -12.43 -24.22
C GLU A 267 -4.39 -11.04 -23.64
N TYR A 268 -3.31 -10.93 -22.87
CA TYR A 268 -2.92 -9.65 -22.30
C TYR A 268 -2.49 -8.64 -23.37
N ALA A 269 -1.74 -9.07 -24.37
CA ALA A 269 -1.32 -8.19 -25.47
C ALA A 269 -2.52 -7.60 -26.24
N LEU A 270 -3.54 -8.43 -26.51
CA LEU A 270 -4.69 -8.05 -27.32
C LEU A 270 -5.81 -7.36 -26.51
N LYS A 271 -6.12 -7.85 -25.29
CA LYS A 271 -7.30 -7.47 -24.52
C LYS A 271 -7.01 -6.79 -23.19
N ARG A 272 -5.75 -6.84 -22.72
CA ARG A 272 -5.37 -6.38 -21.36
C ARG A 272 -6.17 -7.05 -20.25
N THR A 273 -6.55 -8.32 -20.44
CA THR A 273 -7.26 -9.19 -19.51
C THR A 273 -6.45 -10.45 -19.23
N GLY A 274 -7.04 -11.38 -18.47
CA GLY A 274 -6.42 -12.64 -18.15
C GLY A 274 -5.39 -12.57 -17.02
N PRO A 275 -4.68 -13.67 -16.75
CA PRO A 275 -3.79 -13.80 -15.59
C PRO A 275 -2.69 -12.74 -15.47
N MET A 276 -2.21 -12.19 -16.58
CA MET A 276 -1.19 -11.13 -16.55
C MET A 276 -1.71 -9.76 -16.13
N SER A 277 -3.03 -9.57 -16.09
CA SER A 277 -3.67 -8.34 -15.59
C SER A 277 -4.10 -8.43 -14.13
N MET A 278 -4.03 -9.61 -13.50
CA MET A 278 -4.58 -9.79 -12.16
C MET A 278 -3.64 -9.29 -11.06
N ALA A 279 -4.23 -8.81 -9.98
CA ALA A 279 -3.56 -8.71 -8.69
C ALA A 279 -3.35 -10.14 -8.13
N PRO A 280 -2.27 -10.42 -7.41
CA PRO A 280 -2.04 -11.75 -6.83
C PRO A 280 -3.20 -12.22 -5.94
N SER A 281 -3.69 -11.37 -5.06
CA SER A 281 -4.87 -11.60 -4.24
C SER A 281 -6.06 -10.86 -4.84
N GLN A 282 -7.11 -11.57 -5.15
CA GLN A 282 -8.26 -10.99 -5.85
C GLN A 282 -9.49 -10.85 -4.96
N LEU A 283 -9.73 -11.82 -4.09
CA LEU A 283 -10.85 -11.84 -3.17
C LEU A 283 -10.38 -11.47 -1.77
N GLY A 284 -11.09 -10.54 -1.14
CA GLY A 284 -10.93 -10.15 0.26
C GLY A 284 -12.10 -10.62 1.09
N ILE A 285 -11.83 -10.94 2.35
CA ILE A 285 -12.88 -11.16 3.34
C ILE A 285 -12.43 -10.49 4.63
N PHE A 286 -13.27 -9.58 5.13
CA PHE A 286 -13.05 -8.92 6.41
C PHE A 286 -14.12 -9.37 7.38
N THR A 287 -13.70 -9.85 8.53
CA THR A 287 -14.60 -10.40 9.54
C THR A 287 -14.07 -10.18 10.95
N LYS A 288 -14.89 -10.55 11.93
CA LYS A 288 -14.56 -10.46 13.34
C LYS A 288 -14.07 -11.82 13.83
N SER A 289 -12.99 -11.84 14.60
CA SER A 289 -12.53 -13.04 15.30
C SER A 289 -13.45 -13.45 16.46
N ASP A 290 -14.21 -12.48 16.98
CA ASP A 290 -15.19 -12.64 18.04
C ASP A 290 -16.43 -11.81 17.68
N PRO A 291 -17.64 -12.36 17.71
CA PRO A 291 -18.88 -11.62 17.47
C PRO A 291 -19.08 -10.38 18.35
N ALA A 292 -18.50 -10.37 19.56
CA ALA A 292 -18.56 -9.23 20.46
C ALA A 292 -17.76 -8.01 20.01
N LEU A 293 -16.84 -8.17 19.08
CA LEU A 293 -16.08 -7.06 18.51
C LEU A 293 -16.98 -6.14 17.70
N LYS A 294 -16.74 -4.84 17.79
CA LYS A 294 -17.51 -3.84 17.02
C LYS A 294 -17.14 -3.83 15.55
N HIS A 295 -15.87 -4.12 15.22
CA HIS A 295 -15.30 -4.01 13.87
C HIS A 295 -14.58 -5.27 13.44
N ALA A 296 -14.44 -5.47 12.14
CA ALA A 296 -13.61 -6.52 11.58
C ALA A 296 -12.13 -6.33 12.00
N ASN A 297 -11.51 -7.39 12.47
CA ASN A 297 -10.10 -7.42 12.88
C ASN A 297 -9.30 -8.55 12.21
N LEU A 298 -9.95 -9.33 11.37
CA LEU A 298 -9.33 -10.35 10.51
C LEU A 298 -9.56 -10.01 9.05
N GLU A 299 -8.52 -10.18 8.25
CA GLU A 299 -8.58 -10.07 6.80
C GLU A 299 -8.10 -11.38 6.16
N PHE A 300 -8.84 -11.86 5.17
CA PHE A 300 -8.40 -12.94 4.30
C PHE A 300 -8.05 -12.40 2.92
N HIS A 301 -6.90 -12.82 2.42
CA HIS A 301 -6.49 -12.67 1.03
C HIS A 301 -6.60 -14.01 0.33
N VAL A 302 -7.52 -14.15 -0.63
CA VAL A 302 -7.71 -15.41 -1.34
C VAL A 302 -7.19 -15.29 -2.76
N GLN A 303 -6.36 -16.28 -3.14
CA GLN A 303 -5.65 -16.32 -4.42
C GLN A 303 -5.99 -17.62 -5.17
N PRO A 304 -6.24 -17.59 -6.48
CA PRO A 304 -6.52 -18.79 -7.28
C PRO A 304 -5.23 -19.51 -7.70
N LEU A 305 -4.26 -19.52 -6.79
CA LEU A 305 -2.92 -20.09 -7.02
C LEU A 305 -2.26 -20.48 -5.69
N SER A 306 -1.21 -21.26 -5.78
CA SER A 306 -0.33 -21.53 -4.64
C SER A 306 1.14 -21.60 -5.05
N LEU A 307 2.01 -21.21 -4.11
CA LEU A 307 3.46 -21.26 -4.23
C LEU A 307 4.07 -21.29 -2.83
N GLU A 308 5.27 -21.79 -2.68
CA GLU A 308 5.96 -21.86 -1.38
C GLU A 308 6.26 -20.46 -0.82
N ALA A 309 6.88 -19.60 -1.62
CA ALA A 309 7.20 -18.23 -1.26
C ALA A 309 7.17 -17.32 -2.47
N PHE A 310 6.96 -16.02 -2.28
CA PHE A 310 6.97 -15.05 -3.37
C PHE A 310 8.30 -15.08 -4.13
N GLY A 311 8.21 -15.19 -5.47
CA GLY A 311 9.35 -15.34 -6.36
C GLY A 311 9.74 -16.80 -6.65
N GLN A 312 9.11 -17.76 -5.98
CA GLN A 312 9.26 -19.19 -6.29
C GLN A 312 8.25 -19.64 -7.37
N PRO A 313 8.52 -20.76 -8.04
CA PRO A 313 7.55 -21.36 -8.96
C PRO A 313 6.22 -21.68 -8.28
N LEU A 314 5.14 -21.70 -9.07
CA LEU A 314 3.86 -22.23 -8.61
C LEU A 314 3.99 -23.73 -8.33
N HIS A 315 3.21 -24.25 -7.36
CA HIS A 315 3.10 -25.68 -7.14
C HIS A 315 2.57 -26.39 -8.41
N ASP A 316 2.90 -27.63 -8.60
CA ASP A 316 2.53 -28.44 -9.75
C ASP A 316 1.12 -29.05 -9.71
N PHE A 317 0.40 -28.82 -8.61
CA PHE A 317 -0.98 -29.27 -8.40
C PHE A 317 -1.96 -28.08 -8.39
N PRO A 318 -3.24 -28.30 -8.76
CA PRO A 318 -4.27 -27.27 -8.65
C PRO A 318 -4.54 -26.89 -7.20
N ALA A 319 -4.42 -25.62 -6.87
CA ALA A 319 -4.64 -25.15 -5.51
C ALA A 319 -5.07 -23.69 -5.44
N ILE A 320 -5.59 -23.31 -4.29
CA ILE A 320 -5.81 -21.92 -3.85
C ILE A 320 -4.99 -21.66 -2.59
N THR A 321 -4.70 -20.39 -2.37
CA THR A 321 -4.15 -19.91 -1.10
C THR A 321 -5.15 -18.99 -0.44
N ALA A 322 -5.51 -19.26 0.81
CA ALA A 322 -6.24 -18.34 1.67
C ALA A 322 -5.29 -17.90 2.79
N SER A 323 -4.84 -16.66 2.73
CA SER A 323 -4.01 -16.08 3.78
C SER A 323 -4.90 -15.31 4.74
N VAL A 324 -4.71 -15.50 6.04
CA VAL A 324 -5.40 -14.71 7.07
C VAL A 324 -4.42 -13.87 7.85
N CYS A 325 -4.76 -12.62 8.10
CA CYS A 325 -3.97 -11.72 8.93
C CYS A 325 -4.81 -11.04 10.02
N ASN A 326 -4.14 -10.77 11.14
CA ASN A 326 -4.68 -9.93 12.21
C ASN A 326 -4.42 -8.46 11.87
N LEU A 327 -5.51 -7.69 11.69
CA LEU A 327 -5.45 -6.28 11.34
C LEU A 327 -5.04 -5.36 12.50
N ASN A 328 -5.24 -5.80 13.73
CA ASN A 328 -4.97 -5.01 14.92
C ASN A 328 -3.98 -5.72 15.86
N PRO A 329 -2.70 -5.89 15.45
CA PRO A 329 -1.71 -6.53 16.30
C PRO A 329 -1.44 -5.69 17.55
N THR A 330 -1.27 -6.35 18.69
CA THR A 330 -0.87 -5.71 19.96
C THR A 330 0.65 -5.61 20.12
N SER A 331 1.39 -6.43 19.39
CA SER A 331 2.85 -6.38 19.37
C SER A 331 3.36 -5.08 18.78
N ARG A 332 4.49 -4.61 19.30
CA ARG A 332 5.20 -3.42 18.83
C ARG A 332 6.67 -3.77 18.61
N GLY A 333 7.19 -3.37 17.45
CA GLY A 333 8.58 -3.58 17.08
C GLY A 333 9.35 -2.27 16.99
N THR A 334 10.57 -2.37 16.44
CA THR A 334 11.48 -1.25 16.28
C THR A 334 12.19 -1.30 14.94
N VAL A 335 12.58 -0.13 14.43
CA VAL A 335 13.49 0.08 13.29
C VAL A 335 14.63 0.94 13.78
N LEU A 336 15.74 0.31 14.17
CA LEU A 336 16.87 0.98 14.80
C LEU A 336 18.12 0.86 13.92
N LEU A 337 19.01 1.85 14.00
CA LEU A 337 20.32 1.81 13.36
C LEU A 337 21.16 0.66 13.92
N LYS A 338 21.88 -0.01 13.04
CA LYS A 338 22.94 -0.94 13.42
C LYS A 338 24.31 -0.25 13.60
N SER A 339 24.52 0.85 12.89
CA SER A 339 25.74 1.66 12.90
C SER A 339 25.44 3.06 12.35
N ALA A 340 26.40 3.97 12.43
CA ALA A 340 26.34 5.30 11.83
C ALA A 340 26.55 5.29 10.29
N ASP A 341 26.82 4.14 9.68
CA ASP A 341 26.98 3.99 8.23
C ASP A 341 25.61 4.06 7.54
N PRO A 342 25.38 4.99 6.60
CA PRO A 342 24.11 5.13 5.89
C PRO A 342 23.86 4.07 4.79
N PHE A 343 24.82 3.15 4.55
CA PHE A 343 24.78 2.15 3.45
C PHE A 343 24.57 0.72 3.93
#